data_19487e4e2c288a45771ada5e21f5aa00
#
_entry.id   19487e4e2c288a45771ada5e21f5aa00
#
_cell.length_a   1.000
_cell.length_b   1.000
_cell.length_c   1.000
_cell.angle_alpha   90.00
_cell.angle_beta   90.00
_cell.angle_gamma   90.00
#
_symmetry.space_group_name_H-M   'P 1'
#
loop_
_entity.id
_entity.type
_entity.pdbx_description
1 polymer ?
#
loop_
_entity_poly.entity_id
_entity_poly.type
_entity_poly.pdbx_seq_one_letter_code
_entity_poly.pdbx_strand_id
1 'polypeptide(L)'
;MSGSKSSLPIAVPIVAGTAIKGLAANVMMRGVMERHPNAFLVTLQSFGVTLPLTRSQQHIADDIRKGLAGQGRLPDCPLVLVGHSQGALAALRYAIDNPKQVKHVFSIGCPWHGSVSAGFWSNRVVKVTGRNFVPALRDMAPNSEFLTRLHADIPSIADRVTNIYSTHEIFIRPYVSAHID
;
A
#
# COMPACT_ATOMS: atom_id res chain seq x y z
N MET A 1 39.35 3.05 -18.50
CA MET A 1 38.03 2.56 -18.93
C MET A 1 37.10 2.59 -17.71
N SER A 2 36.36 3.67 -17.57
CA SER A 2 35.36 3.83 -16.48
C SER A 2 34.11 3.02 -16.84
N GLY A 3 33.96 1.85 -16.22
CA GLY A 3 32.74 1.05 -16.35
C GLY A 3 31.59 1.84 -15.79
N SER A 4 30.71 2.32 -16.65
CA SER A 4 29.36 2.80 -16.27
C SER A 4 28.72 1.72 -15.41
N LYS A 5 28.57 1.99 -14.12
CA LYS A 5 27.66 1.22 -13.26
C LYS A 5 26.27 1.43 -13.84
N SER A 6 25.81 0.52 -14.68
CA SER A 6 24.41 0.50 -15.10
C SER A 6 23.59 0.35 -13.81
N SER A 7 22.99 1.44 -13.36
CA SER A 7 22.01 1.37 -12.29
C SER A 7 20.94 0.36 -12.70
N LEU A 8 20.77 -0.70 -11.91
CA LEU A 8 19.71 -1.66 -12.13
C LEU A 8 18.39 -0.89 -12.29
N PRO A 9 17.64 -1.14 -13.36
CA PRO A 9 16.42 -0.39 -13.61
C PRO A 9 15.45 -0.60 -12.44
N ILE A 10 15.01 0.52 -11.85
CA ILE A 10 14.06 0.52 -10.72
C ILE A 10 12.74 -0.10 -11.18
N ALA A 11 12.20 -1.02 -10.40
CA ALA A 11 10.85 -1.55 -10.61
C ALA A 11 9.83 -0.73 -9.81
N VAL A 12 8.62 -0.61 -10.35
CA VAL A 12 7.54 0.20 -9.76
C VAL A 12 6.30 -0.66 -9.49
N PRO A 13 6.29 -1.41 -8.38
CA PRO A 13 5.08 -2.12 -7.95
C PRO A 13 4.00 -1.11 -7.52
N ILE A 14 2.79 -1.30 -8.03
CA ILE A 14 1.62 -0.48 -7.70
C ILE A 14 0.70 -1.30 -6.81
N VAL A 15 0.57 -0.91 -5.55
CA VAL A 15 -0.24 -1.60 -4.54
C VAL A 15 -1.62 -0.92 -4.45
N ALA A 16 -2.62 -1.54 -5.06
CA ALA A 16 -3.97 -1.01 -5.08
C ALA A 16 -4.72 -1.27 -3.77
N GLY A 17 -5.56 -0.33 -3.36
CA GLY A 17 -6.47 -0.49 -2.22
C GLY A 17 -7.70 -1.34 -2.56
N THR A 18 -8.43 -1.73 -1.52
CA THR A 18 -9.56 -2.67 -1.59
C THR A 18 -10.78 -2.19 -2.35
N ALA A 19 -11.05 -0.88 -2.29
CA ALA A 19 -12.24 -0.29 -2.89
C ALA A 19 -12.19 -0.25 -4.42
N ILE A 20 -11.00 -0.44 -5.00
CA ILE A 20 -10.78 -0.36 -6.43
C ILE A 20 -10.49 -1.79 -6.94
N LYS A 21 -11.55 -2.60 -7.06
CA LYS A 21 -11.43 -3.93 -7.67
C LYS A 21 -11.47 -3.84 -9.21
N GLY A 22 -10.61 -4.62 -9.84
CA GLY A 22 -10.73 -4.95 -11.25
C GLY A 22 -10.57 -3.75 -12.19
N LEU A 23 -11.62 -3.43 -12.95
CA LEU A 23 -11.57 -2.48 -14.05
C LEU A 23 -11.15 -1.06 -13.64
N ALA A 24 -11.61 -0.57 -12.49
CA ALA A 24 -11.29 0.77 -12.02
C ALA A 24 -9.84 0.91 -11.58
N ALA A 25 -9.28 -0.09 -10.88
CA ALA A 25 -7.84 -0.12 -10.56
C ALA A 25 -7.01 -0.16 -11.84
N ASN A 26 -7.42 -0.98 -12.80
CA ASN A 26 -6.73 -1.08 -14.08
C ASN A 26 -6.79 0.24 -14.87
N VAL A 27 -7.92 0.95 -14.87
CA VAL A 27 -8.04 2.24 -15.57
C VAL A 27 -7.18 3.32 -14.93
N MET A 28 -7.21 3.45 -13.59
CA MET A 28 -6.36 4.44 -12.89
C MET A 28 -4.87 4.14 -13.06
N MET A 29 -4.48 2.87 -13.01
CA MET A 29 -3.09 2.44 -13.07
C MET A 29 -2.57 2.27 -14.49
N ARG A 30 -3.47 2.09 -15.47
CA ARG A 30 -3.11 1.93 -16.88
C ARG A 30 -2.28 3.09 -17.40
N GLY A 31 -2.68 4.32 -17.10
CA GLY A 31 -1.93 5.51 -17.50
C GLY A 31 -0.51 5.57 -16.92
N VAL A 32 -0.29 5.02 -15.72
CA VAL A 32 1.04 4.89 -15.12
C VAL A 32 1.81 3.77 -15.81
N MET A 33 1.20 2.59 -15.99
CA MET A 33 1.85 1.44 -16.59
C MET A 33 2.21 1.67 -18.06
N GLU A 34 1.39 2.39 -18.82
CA GLU A 34 1.67 2.75 -20.22
C GLU A 34 2.87 3.69 -20.35
N ARG A 35 3.08 4.58 -19.37
CA ARG A 35 4.20 5.53 -19.37
C ARG A 35 5.47 4.98 -18.69
N HIS A 36 5.32 3.96 -17.86
CA HIS A 36 6.39 3.38 -17.07
C HIS A 36 6.44 1.86 -17.29
N PRO A 37 7.21 1.37 -18.26
CA PRO A 37 7.29 -0.07 -18.60
C PRO A 37 7.83 -0.91 -17.43
N ASN A 38 8.40 -0.29 -16.43
CA ASN A 38 8.88 -0.94 -15.20
C ASN A 38 7.80 -1.06 -14.12
N ALA A 39 6.59 -0.52 -14.37
CA ALA A 39 5.47 -0.60 -13.45
C ALA A 39 4.70 -1.91 -13.64
N PHE A 40 4.22 -2.49 -12.53
CA PHE A 40 3.31 -3.63 -12.53
C PHE A 40 2.36 -3.57 -11.34
N LEU A 41 1.20 -4.15 -11.52
CA LEU A 41 0.17 -4.16 -10.50
C LEU A 41 0.44 -5.26 -9.47
N VAL A 42 0.41 -4.87 -8.20
CA VAL A 42 0.36 -5.77 -7.04
C VAL A 42 -1.06 -5.70 -6.50
N THR A 43 -1.80 -6.77 -6.64
CA THR A 43 -3.17 -6.82 -6.12
C THR A 43 -3.14 -7.37 -4.70
N LEU A 44 -3.62 -6.59 -3.75
CA LEU A 44 -4.02 -7.15 -2.46
C LEU A 44 -5.12 -8.18 -2.79
N GLN A 45 -4.76 -9.46 -2.73
CA GLN A 45 -5.59 -10.57 -3.27
C GLN A 45 -7.07 -10.42 -2.91
N SER A 46 -7.88 -10.88 -3.83
CA SER A 46 -9.36 -10.87 -4.05
C SER A 46 -10.31 -10.42 -2.93
N PHE A 47 -9.86 -10.34 -1.69
CA PHE A 47 -10.65 -10.01 -0.50
C PHE A 47 -9.89 -9.10 0.45
N GLY A 48 -9.31 -8.01 -0.07
CA GLY A 48 -8.44 -7.09 0.69
C GLY A 48 -8.96 -6.60 2.04
N VAL A 49 -10.22 -6.82 2.38
CA VAL A 49 -10.77 -6.54 3.72
C VAL A 49 -10.81 -7.77 4.63
N THR A 50 -10.71 -8.99 4.08
CA THR A 50 -10.85 -10.25 4.83
C THR A 50 -9.54 -10.75 5.43
N LEU A 51 -8.40 -10.17 5.04
CA LEU A 51 -7.10 -10.47 5.64
C LEU A 51 -6.61 -9.28 6.47
N PRO A 52 -6.05 -9.51 7.65
CA PRO A 52 -5.35 -8.48 8.40
C PRO A 52 -4.22 -7.86 7.57
N LEU A 53 -3.98 -6.55 7.75
CA LEU A 53 -2.89 -5.87 7.05
C LEU A 53 -1.52 -6.49 7.36
N THR A 54 -1.34 -7.04 8.54
CA THR A 54 -0.12 -7.80 8.91
C THR A 54 0.11 -9.03 8.05
N ARG A 55 -0.95 -9.77 7.68
CA ARG A 55 -0.84 -10.93 6.77
C ARG A 55 -0.74 -10.52 5.31
N SER A 56 -1.24 -9.36 4.95
CA SER A 56 -1.12 -8.82 3.59
C SER A 56 0.33 -8.61 3.17
N GLN A 57 1.26 -8.45 4.13
CA GLN A 57 2.68 -8.25 3.84
C GLN A 57 3.32 -9.44 3.11
N GLN A 58 3.01 -10.66 3.50
CA GLN A 58 3.53 -11.85 2.83
C GLN A 58 3.02 -11.93 1.39
N HIS A 59 1.73 -11.65 1.17
CA HIS A 59 1.14 -11.65 -0.17
C HIS A 59 1.74 -10.56 -1.06
N ILE A 60 1.98 -9.36 -0.50
CA ILE A 60 2.64 -8.28 -1.23
C ILE A 60 4.05 -8.69 -1.63
N ALA A 61 4.82 -9.28 -0.72
CA ALA A 61 6.16 -9.76 -1.00
C ALA A 61 6.17 -10.83 -2.10
N ASP A 62 5.20 -11.76 -2.08
CA ASP A 62 5.06 -12.79 -3.09
C ASP A 62 4.67 -12.21 -4.46
N ASP A 63 3.73 -11.27 -4.48
CA ASP A 63 3.29 -10.64 -5.73
C ASP A 63 4.37 -9.71 -6.31
N ILE A 64 5.13 -9.01 -5.48
CA ILE A 64 6.31 -8.25 -5.93
C ILE A 64 7.32 -9.21 -6.56
N ARG A 65 7.65 -10.32 -5.89
CA ARG A 65 8.59 -11.31 -6.46
C ARG A 65 8.11 -11.88 -7.79
N LYS A 66 6.83 -12.22 -7.91
CA LYS A 66 6.22 -12.69 -9.17
C LYS A 66 6.28 -11.62 -10.26
N GLY A 67 5.96 -10.36 -9.92
CA GLY A 67 6.03 -9.25 -10.86
C GLY A 67 7.44 -8.99 -11.36
N LEU A 68 8.44 -9.03 -10.46
CA LEU A 68 9.85 -8.91 -10.84
C LEU A 68 10.28 -10.05 -11.76
N ALA A 69 9.95 -11.30 -11.40
CA ALA A 69 10.26 -12.46 -12.23
C ALA A 69 9.59 -12.39 -13.62
N GLY A 70 8.33 -11.93 -13.68
CA GLY A 70 7.62 -11.70 -14.94
C GLY A 70 8.26 -10.64 -15.84
N GLN A 71 9.05 -9.73 -15.26
CA GLN A 71 9.86 -8.72 -15.97
C GLN A 71 11.31 -9.16 -16.18
N GLY A 72 11.67 -10.40 -15.87
CA GLY A 72 13.04 -10.91 -15.95
C GLY A 72 14.02 -10.24 -14.98
N ARG A 73 13.54 -9.76 -13.83
CA ARG A 73 14.33 -9.03 -12.83
C ARG A 73 14.68 -9.91 -11.63
N LEU A 74 15.79 -9.55 -10.98
CA LEU A 74 16.20 -10.22 -9.75
C LEU A 74 15.29 -9.86 -8.57
N PRO A 75 15.15 -10.75 -7.58
CA PRO A 75 14.31 -10.51 -6.40
C PRO A 75 14.73 -9.31 -5.54
N ASP A 76 16.00 -8.92 -5.59
CA ASP A 76 16.60 -7.80 -4.85
C ASP A 76 16.62 -6.48 -5.66
N CYS A 77 15.98 -6.46 -6.82
CA CYS A 77 15.85 -5.27 -7.66
C CYS A 77 15.34 -4.08 -6.83
N PRO A 78 15.94 -2.88 -6.95
CA PRO A 78 15.46 -1.68 -6.28
C PRO A 78 14.02 -1.34 -6.66
N LEU A 79 13.22 -0.94 -5.66
CA LEU A 79 11.81 -0.67 -5.81
C LEU A 79 11.47 0.79 -5.52
N VAL A 80 10.53 1.34 -6.29
CA VAL A 80 9.73 2.51 -5.93
C VAL A 80 8.28 2.05 -5.83
N LEU A 81 7.71 2.10 -4.64
CA LEU A 81 6.34 1.64 -4.40
C LEU A 81 5.34 2.77 -4.65
N VAL A 82 4.23 2.44 -5.28
CA VAL A 82 3.07 3.34 -5.37
C VAL A 82 1.91 2.67 -4.68
N GLY A 83 1.48 3.20 -3.54
CA GLY A 83 0.36 2.66 -2.77
C GLY A 83 -0.86 3.56 -2.83
N HIS A 84 -2.06 2.99 -2.98
CA HIS A 84 -3.30 3.75 -2.93
C HIS A 84 -4.22 3.25 -1.81
N SER A 85 -4.75 4.16 -1.00
CA SER A 85 -5.69 3.84 0.09
C SER A 85 -5.10 2.79 1.05
N GLN A 86 -5.79 1.70 1.33
CA GLN A 86 -5.27 0.56 2.11
C GLN A 86 -3.93 0.03 1.56
N GLY A 87 -3.75 0.05 0.23
CA GLY A 87 -2.50 -0.36 -0.40
C GLY A 87 -1.32 0.54 -0.04
N ALA A 88 -1.56 1.81 0.29
CA ALA A 88 -0.52 2.71 0.78
C ALA A 88 -0.03 2.29 2.17
N LEU A 89 -0.92 1.96 3.10
CA LEU A 89 -0.55 1.43 4.42
C LEU A 89 0.31 0.17 4.29
N ALA A 90 -0.09 -0.72 3.38
CA ALA A 90 0.63 -1.95 3.12
C ALA A 90 2.01 -1.70 2.47
N ALA A 91 2.11 -0.77 1.51
CA ALA A 91 3.36 -0.37 0.87
C ALA A 91 4.34 0.26 1.86
N LEU A 92 3.85 1.11 2.76
CA LEU A 92 4.65 1.72 3.82
C LEU A 92 5.21 0.68 4.78
N ARG A 93 4.37 -0.24 5.25
CA ARG A 93 4.85 -1.35 6.09
C ARG A 93 5.89 -2.19 5.38
N TYR A 94 5.66 -2.54 4.11
CA TYR A 94 6.64 -3.27 3.30
C TYR A 94 7.98 -2.52 3.20
N ALA A 95 7.95 -1.20 3.00
CA ALA A 95 9.15 -0.38 2.92
C ALA A 95 9.95 -0.37 4.24
N ILE A 96 9.26 -0.29 5.38
CA ILE A 96 9.87 -0.37 6.71
C ILE A 96 10.56 -1.73 6.91
N ASP A 97 9.91 -2.82 6.48
CA ASP A 97 10.44 -4.18 6.60
C ASP A 97 11.57 -4.47 5.58
N ASN A 98 11.63 -3.69 4.47
CA ASN A 98 12.58 -3.90 3.38
C ASN A 98 13.37 -2.61 3.01
N PRO A 99 14.05 -1.94 3.97
CA PRO A 99 14.62 -0.60 3.78
C PRO A 99 15.78 -0.57 2.77
N LYS A 100 16.43 -1.70 2.53
CA LYS A 100 17.53 -1.80 1.54
C LYS A 100 17.00 -1.84 0.11
N GLN A 101 15.86 -2.48 -0.09
CA GLN A 101 15.26 -2.67 -1.40
C GLN A 101 14.41 -1.48 -1.82
N VAL A 102 13.58 -0.94 -0.92
CA VAL A 102 12.66 0.17 -1.25
C VAL A 102 13.39 1.50 -1.18
N LYS A 103 13.42 2.20 -2.31
CA LYS A 103 14.07 3.50 -2.46
C LYS A 103 13.13 4.65 -2.20
N HIS A 104 11.85 4.50 -2.54
CA HIS A 104 10.82 5.52 -2.33
C HIS A 104 9.43 4.91 -2.27
N VAL A 105 8.51 5.58 -1.57
CA VAL A 105 7.09 5.24 -1.50
C VAL A 105 6.26 6.47 -1.85
N PHE A 106 5.43 6.36 -2.87
CA PHE A 106 4.35 7.30 -3.14
C PHE A 106 3.07 6.77 -2.49
N SER A 107 2.62 7.47 -1.46
CA SER A 107 1.43 7.14 -0.67
C SER A 107 0.28 8.02 -1.14
N ILE A 108 -0.74 7.43 -1.77
CA ILE A 108 -1.86 8.17 -2.37
C ILE A 108 -3.14 7.88 -1.60
N GLY A 109 -3.77 8.91 -1.05
CA GLY A 109 -5.02 8.77 -0.28
C GLY A 109 -4.90 7.71 0.83
N CYS A 110 -3.81 7.74 1.59
CA CYS A 110 -3.55 6.80 2.67
C CYS A 110 -4.37 7.19 3.91
N PRO A 111 -5.10 6.28 4.54
CA PRO A 111 -5.78 6.57 5.80
C PRO A 111 -4.79 6.51 6.99
N TRP A 112 -3.88 7.45 7.04
CA TRP A 112 -2.79 7.52 8.04
C TRP A 112 -3.28 7.48 9.47
N HIS A 113 -4.25 8.34 9.81
CA HIS A 113 -4.84 8.41 11.15
C HIS A 113 -6.06 7.50 11.28
N GLY A 114 -6.23 6.59 10.31
CA GLY A 114 -7.36 5.68 10.24
C GLY A 114 -8.58 6.29 9.54
N SER A 115 -9.60 5.48 9.37
CA SER A 115 -10.88 5.87 8.81
C SER A 115 -12.00 5.53 9.79
N VAL A 116 -12.73 6.54 10.22
CA VAL A 116 -13.88 6.39 11.12
C VAL A 116 -14.94 5.49 10.47
N SER A 117 -15.17 5.64 9.17
CA SER A 117 -16.09 4.78 8.42
C SER A 117 -15.63 3.33 8.40
N ALA A 118 -14.33 3.06 8.27
CA ALA A 118 -13.79 1.69 8.35
C ALA A 118 -14.05 1.06 9.73
N GLY A 119 -13.81 1.81 10.80
CA GLY A 119 -14.10 1.37 12.16
C GLY A 119 -15.59 1.10 12.39
N PHE A 120 -16.46 1.98 11.92
CA PHE A 120 -17.92 1.82 12.03
C PHE A 120 -18.42 0.54 11.32
N TRP A 121 -17.98 0.32 10.07
CA TRP A 121 -18.38 -0.88 9.32
C TRP A 121 -17.82 -2.15 9.92
N SER A 122 -16.57 -2.15 10.38
CA SER A 122 -15.99 -3.30 11.08
C SER A 122 -16.79 -3.69 12.31
N ASN A 123 -17.09 -2.72 13.18
CA ASN A 123 -17.87 -2.95 14.40
C ASN A 123 -19.29 -3.42 14.11
N ARG A 124 -19.93 -2.87 13.07
CA ARG A 124 -21.29 -3.27 12.69
C ARG A 124 -21.32 -4.71 12.17
N VAL A 125 -20.33 -5.11 11.35
CA VAL A 125 -20.22 -6.50 10.87
C VAL A 125 -20.03 -7.47 12.05
N VAL A 126 -19.13 -7.15 12.97
CA VAL A 126 -18.90 -7.98 14.16
C VAL A 126 -20.15 -8.07 15.03
N LYS A 127 -20.86 -6.96 15.24
CA LYS A 127 -22.10 -6.92 16.05
C LYS A 127 -23.21 -7.77 15.45
N VAL A 128 -23.34 -7.79 14.11
CA VAL A 128 -24.41 -8.53 13.43
C VAL A 128 -24.08 -10.01 13.28
N THR A 129 -22.82 -10.35 13.01
CA THR A 129 -22.41 -11.72 12.64
C THR A 129 -21.70 -12.47 13.77
N GLY A 130 -21.30 -11.79 14.83
CA GLY A 130 -20.48 -12.35 15.91
C GLY A 130 -19.05 -12.69 15.46
N ARG A 131 -18.67 -12.38 14.20
CA ARG A 131 -17.36 -12.72 13.63
C ARG A 131 -16.74 -11.53 12.92
N ASN A 132 -15.42 -11.44 12.98
CA ASN A 132 -14.66 -10.43 12.25
C ASN A 132 -14.33 -10.93 10.83
N PHE A 133 -15.24 -10.67 9.89
CA PHE A 133 -15.02 -10.99 8.48
C PHE A 133 -14.26 -9.90 7.71
N VAL A 134 -13.93 -8.79 8.37
CA VAL A 134 -13.31 -7.62 7.74
C VAL A 134 -12.12 -7.09 8.58
N PRO A 135 -11.15 -7.94 8.92
CA PRO A 135 -10.04 -7.56 9.80
C PRO A 135 -9.24 -6.38 9.29
N ALA A 136 -9.07 -6.21 7.99
CA ALA A 136 -8.38 -5.05 7.44
C ALA A 136 -9.10 -3.72 7.71
N LEU A 137 -10.43 -3.70 7.78
CA LEU A 137 -11.17 -2.50 8.19
C LEU A 137 -10.91 -2.17 9.67
N ARG A 138 -10.74 -3.19 10.51
CA ARG A 138 -10.35 -3.00 11.91
C ARG A 138 -8.93 -2.44 12.01
N ASP A 139 -8.01 -2.94 11.22
CA ASP A 139 -6.62 -2.44 11.17
C ASP A 139 -6.55 -0.99 10.68
N MET A 140 -7.51 -0.55 9.85
CA MET A 140 -7.65 0.83 9.39
C MET A 140 -8.49 1.71 10.34
N ALA A 141 -9.02 1.18 11.45
CA ALA A 141 -9.72 2.00 12.42
C ALA A 141 -8.73 2.93 13.15
N PRO A 142 -9.15 4.15 13.55
CA PRO A 142 -8.32 5.05 14.34
C PRO A 142 -7.78 4.34 15.60
N ASN A 143 -6.52 4.57 15.91
CA ASN A 143 -5.82 3.97 17.07
C ASN A 143 -5.74 2.43 17.04
N SER A 144 -5.87 1.80 15.88
CA SER A 144 -5.63 0.37 15.76
C SER A 144 -4.17 0.04 16.10
N GLU A 145 -3.93 -1.19 16.57
CA GLU A 145 -2.58 -1.66 16.86
C GLU A 145 -1.67 -1.59 15.62
N PHE A 146 -2.21 -1.89 14.45
CA PHE A 146 -1.49 -1.79 13.18
C PHE A 146 -1.02 -0.36 12.90
N LEU A 147 -1.93 0.63 12.99
CA LEU A 147 -1.58 2.04 12.75
C LEU A 147 -0.63 2.58 13.82
N THR A 148 -0.83 2.22 15.09
CA THR A 148 0.05 2.63 16.18
C THR A 148 1.49 2.16 15.94
N ARG A 149 1.67 0.90 15.54
CA ARG A 149 2.99 0.36 15.19
C ARG A 149 3.56 1.03 13.93
N LEU A 150 2.72 1.22 12.90
CA LEU A 150 3.15 1.88 11.67
C LEU A 150 3.66 3.29 11.95
N HIS A 151 2.94 4.08 12.75
CA HIS A 151 3.35 5.44 13.13
C HIS A 151 4.66 5.46 13.92
N ALA A 152 4.87 4.50 14.82
CA ALA A 152 6.12 4.38 15.57
C ALA A 152 7.33 4.09 14.66
N ASP A 153 7.12 3.32 13.59
CA ASP A 153 8.19 2.86 12.71
C ASP A 153 8.47 3.81 11.52
N ILE A 154 7.51 4.69 11.14
CA ILE A 154 7.59 5.54 9.96
C ILE A 154 8.79 6.50 9.95
N PRO A 155 9.25 7.05 11.09
CA PRO A 155 10.43 7.92 11.11
C PRO A 155 11.68 7.27 10.48
N SER A 156 11.74 5.93 10.47
CA SER A 156 12.86 5.18 9.86
C SER A 156 12.95 5.30 8.33
N ILE A 157 11.85 5.71 7.67
CA ILE A 157 11.75 5.85 6.21
C ILE A 157 11.15 7.19 5.77
N ALA A 158 10.97 8.16 6.68
CA ALA A 158 10.28 9.42 6.39
C ALA A 158 10.90 10.20 5.22
N ASP A 159 12.23 10.16 5.08
CA ASP A 159 13.00 10.77 3.99
C ASP A 159 12.67 10.16 2.60
N ARG A 160 12.01 9.04 2.57
CA ARG A 160 11.68 8.26 1.36
C ARG A 160 10.18 8.14 1.11
N VAL A 161 9.36 8.95 1.76
CA VAL A 161 7.91 8.93 1.58
C VAL A 161 7.42 10.23 0.98
N THR A 162 6.66 10.15 -0.09
CA THR A 162 5.86 11.25 -0.62
C THR A 162 4.39 10.95 -0.41
N ASN A 163 3.72 11.75 0.40
CA ASN A 163 2.30 11.62 0.65
C ASN A 163 1.49 12.52 -0.29
N ILE A 164 0.52 11.94 -0.98
CA ILE A 164 -0.39 12.63 -1.91
C ILE A 164 -1.81 12.39 -1.41
N TYR A 165 -2.50 13.45 -1.08
CA TYR A 165 -3.88 13.36 -0.61
C TYR A 165 -4.76 14.46 -1.23
N SER A 166 -6.07 14.26 -1.22
CA SER A 166 -7.06 15.22 -1.70
C SER A 166 -7.88 15.74 -0.54
N THR A 167 -8.19 17.03 -0.56
CA THR A 167 -9.14 17.65 0.38
C THR A 167 -10.59 17.26 0.12
N HIS A 168 -10.85 16.57 -1.01
CA HIS A 168 -12.17 16.10 -1.45
C HIS A 168 -12.31 14.57 -1.34
N GLU A 169 -11.58 13.94 -0.41
CA GLU A 169 -11.70 12.52 -0.18
C GLU A 169 -13.11 12.14 0.30
N ILE A 170 -13.71 11.15 -0.40
CA ILE A 170 -15.07 10.68 -0.08
C ILE A 170 -15.02 9.54 0.95
N PHE A 171 -14.01 8.66 0.82
CA PHE A 171 -13.91 7.42 1.60
C PHE A 171 -13.07 7.56 2.87
N ILE A 172 -12.13 8.51 2.90
CA ILE A 172 -11.27 8.80 4.05
C ILE A 172 -11.84 10.03 4.75
N ARG A 173 -12.55 9.83 5.84
CA ARG A 173 -13.10 10.91 6.63
C ARG A 173 -12.65 10.82 8.09
N PRO A 174 -12.24 11.95 8.67
CA PRO A 174 -12.03 13.26 8.03
C PRO A 174 -10.86 13.21 7.03
N TYR A 175 -10.85 14.10 6.02
CA TYR A 175 -9.80 14.10 4.97
C TYR A 175 -8.40 14.34 5.55
N VAL A 176 -8.30 15.03 6.68
CA VAL A 176 -7.05 15.22 7.45
C VAL A 176 -6.44 13.88 7.91
N SER A 177 -7.22 12.79 7.93
CA SER A 177 -6.69 11.45 8.21
C SER A 177 -5.71 10.94 7.14
N ALA A 178 -5.67 11.57 5.97
CA ALA A 178 -4.70 11.26 4.92
C ALA A 178 -3.44 12.14 4.98
N HIS A 179 -3.40 13.15 5.86
CA HIS A 179 -2.23 14.02 6.05
C HIS A 179 -1.18 13.32 6.92
N ILE A 180 0.07 13.40 6.53
CA ILE A 180 1.23 12.99 7.33
C ILE A 180 1.91 14.28 7.80
N ASP A 181 2.02 14.45 9.10
CA ASP A 181 2.72 15.57 9.74
C ASP A 181 4.23 15.48 9.51
#